data_7d67376b5be49c5c84a3859a02714470
#
_entry.id   7d67376b5be49c5c84a3859a02714470
#
_cell.length_a   1.000
_cell.length_b   1.000
_cell.length_c   1.000
_cell.angle_alpha   90.00
_cell.angle_beta   90.00
_cell.angle_gamma   90.00
#
_symmetry.space_group_name_H-M   'P 1'
#
loop_
_entity.id
_entity.type
_entity.pdbx_description
1 polymer ?
#
loop_
_entity_poly.entity_id
_entity_poly.type
_entity_poly.pdbx_seq_one_letter_code
_entity_poly.pdbx_strand_id
1 'polypeptide(L)'
;MKDYSKIPEELKNMNQWVCAWDNSKIPMKAFEKKAASSTAPDTWSSFEQAEWAVENGYYDNLGFVFADNGLVGIDIDAGFEDGLMTPLCADIMTACKSYTEKSRSGRGVHILLRGSLPFHGKNNLAGVEIYKARRFFIMTGKQLIFPTIIENQEAIDYVVEKYFKEVEKENGGKSALVQKIYAPKFNKPEGGKIPVRPDYPPIASGGRNLSLTSLAGAMHNTGYTPAQIYAELKFVNMTQCKPPLDDRELQTITESVTRYRSCLLYTSPSPRDGATS
;
A
#
# COMPACT_ATOMS: atom_id res chain seq x y z
N MET A 1 -22.50 16.64 -7.53
CA MET A 1 -22.98 15.48 -6.78
C MET A 1 -22.11 14.30 -7.16
N LYS A 2 -21.64 13.50 -6.21
CA LYS A 2 -20.90 12.26 -6.51
C LYS A 2 -21.89 11.21 -7.00
N ASP A 3 -21.52 10.43 -8.02
CA ASP A 3 -22.39 9.39 -8.56
C ASP A 3 -21.97 8.03 -8.02
N TYR A 4 -22.78 7.46 -7.15
CA TYR A 4 -22.59 6.14 -6.55
C TYR A 4 -23.48 5.05 -7.19
N SER A 5 -24.18 5.36 -8.27
CA SER A 5 -25.09 4.43 -8.94
C SER A 5 -24.43 3.15 -9.45
N LYS A 6 -23.11 3.22 -9.72
CA LYS A 6 -22.31 2.10 -10.23
C LYS A 6 -21.70 1.21 -9.13
N ILE A 7 -21.89 1.54 -7.85
CA ILE A 7 -21.54 0.63 -6.75
C ILE A 7 -22.49 -0.57 -6.80
N PRO A 8 -21.97 -1.82 -6.74
CA PRO A 8 -22.81 -3.01 -6.77
C PRO A 8 -23.88 -3.03 -5.68
N GLU A 9 -25.10 -3.43 -6.05
CA GLU A 9 -26.23 -3.51 -5.11
C GLU A 9 -25.95 -4.43 -3.93
N GLU A 10 -25.18 -5.49 -4.12
CA GLU A 10 -24.82 -6.38 -3.01
C GLU A 10 -24.04 -5.66 -1.91
N LEU A 11 -23.18 -4.64 -2.24
CA LEU A 11 -22.50 -3.85 -1.24
C LEU A 11 -23.45 -2.85 -0.57
N LYS A 12 -24.36 -2.24 -1.33
CA LYS A 12 -25.35 -1.29 -0.81
C LYS A 12 -26.27 -1.95 0.21
N ASN A 13 -26.60 -3.24 0.01
CA ASN A 13 -27.42 -4.03 0.94
C ASN A 13 -26.69 -4.44 2.23
N MET A 14 -25.40 -4.11 2.39
CA MET A 14 -24.64 -4.42 3.60
C MET A 14 -24.57 -3.22 4.54
N ASN A 15 -24.77 -3.44 5.85
CA ASN A 15 -24.58 -2.42 6.88
C ASN A 15 -23.09 -2.31 7.27
N GLN A 16 -22.23 -2.02 6.27
CA GLN A 16 -20.76 -1.93 6.42
C GLN A 16 -20.24 -0.57 5.93
N TRP A 17 -21.08 0.47 5.98
CA TRP A 17 -20.73 1.78 5.47
C TRP A 17 -20.32 2.73 6.58
N VAL A 18 -19.36 3.58 6.24
CA VAL A 18 -18.84 4.68 7.07
C VAL A 18 -18.64 5.92 6.20
N CYS A 19 -18.42 7.05 6.82
CA CYS A 19 -18.08 8.28 6.13
C CYS A 19 -16.60 8.63 6.33
N ALA A 20 -16.03 9.53 5.52
CA ALA A 20 -14.68 10.04 5.72
C ALA A 20 -14.54 11.46 5.15
N TRP A 21 -13.63 12.25 5.74
CA TRP A 21 -13.16 13.51 5.13
C TRP A 21 -12.00 13.29 4.17
N ASP A 22 -11.82 14.20 3.23
CA ASP A 22 -10.77 14.11 2.20
C ASP A 22 -9.35 14.04 2.76
N ASN A 23 -9.10 14.73 3.84
CA ASN A 23 -7.79 14.85 4.48
C ASN A 23 -7.60 13.89 5.66
N SER A 24 -8.49 12.91 5.84
CA SER A 24 -8.46 11.97 6.97
C SER A 24 -8.50 10.53 6.49
N LYS A 25 -7.76 9.67 7.22
CA LYS A 25 -7.84 8.20 7.11
C LYS A 25 -8.70 7.58 8.22
N ILE A 26 -9.40 8.40 8.99
CA ILE A 26 -10.25 7.96 10.09
C ILE A 26 -11.67 7.77 9.56
N PRO A 27 -12.26 6.57 9.70
CA PRO A 27 -13.67 6.37 9.37
C PRO A 27 -14.55 7.08 10.38
N MET A 28 -15.69 7.61 9.94
CA MET A 28 -16.63 8.39 10.74
C MET A 28 -18.01 7.75 10.71
N LYS A 29 -18.76 7.84 11.81
CA LYS A 29 -20.17 7.48 11.85
C LYS A 29 -21.00 8.46 11.02
N ALA A 30 -22.00 7.97 10.28
CA ALA A 30 -22.78 8.80 9.36
C ALA A 30 -23.49 10.00 10.04
N PHE A 31 -24.07 9.79 11.23
CA PHE A 31 -24.89 10.81 11.92
C PHE A 31 -24.26 11.41 13.17
N GLU A 32 -23.10 10.94 13.58
CA GLU A 32 -22.39 11.44 14.74
C GLU A 32 -21.02 11.97 14.30
N LYS A 33 -20.62 13.15 14.76
CA LYS A 33 -19.26 13.66 14.54
C LYS A 33 -18.24 12.90 15.40
N LYS A 34 -18.32 11.56 15.36
CA LYS A 34 -17.45 10.64 16.09
C LYS A 34 -16.78 9.66 15.14
N ALA A 35 -15.58 9.22 15.49
CA ALA A 35 -14.90 8.18 14.77
C ALA A 35 -15.70 6.86 14.80
N ALA A 36 -15.76 6.19 13.65
CA ALA A 36 -16.13 4.80 13.55
C ALA A 36 -14.89 3.92 13.68
N SER A 37 -15.08 2.61 13.82
CA SER A 37 -13.99 1.64 13.87
C SER A 37 -14.18 0.60 12.78
N SER A 38 -13.11 0.25 12.07
CA SER A 38 -13.15 -0.86 11.10
C SER A 38 -13.30 -2.25 11.72
N THR A 39 -13.41 -2.34 13.06
CA THR A 39 -13.57 -3.59 13.82
C THR A 39 -14.81 -3.60 14.72
N ALA A 40 -15.60 -2.53 14.74
CA ALA A 40 -16.78 -2.39 15.58
C ALA A 40 -18.03 -2.15 14.72
N PRO A 41 -18.80 -3.22 14.38
CA PRO A 41 -19.98 -3.12 13.52
C PRO A 41 -21.08 -2.18 13.99
N ASP A 42 -21.20 -1.94 15.29
CA ASP A 42 -22.12 -0.98 15.90
C ASP A 42 -21.80 0.49 15.55
N THR A 43 -20.63 0.73 14.95
CA THR A 43 -20.21 2.06 14.47
C THR A 43 -20.45 2.28 12.98
N TRP A 44 -20.93 1.26 12.25
CA TRP A 44 -21.21 1.34 10.83
C TRP A 44 -22.67 1.72 10.57
N SER A 45 -22.99 2.01 9.33
CA SER A 45 -24.31 2.43 8.89
C SER A 45 -24.76 1.66 7.64
N SER A 46 -26.01 1.85 7.24
CA SER A 46 -26.44 1.43 5.90
C SER A 46 -25.85 2.33 4.82
N PHE A 47 -25.91 1.88 3.57
CA PHE A 47 -25.49 2.66 2.41
C PHE A 47 -26.23 4.00 2.34
N GLU A 48 -27.56 3.98 2.44
CA GLU A 48 -28.43 5.17 2.33
C GLU A 48 -28.11 6.19 3.41
N GLN A 49 -27.80 5.75 4.63
CA GLN A 49 -27.44 6.62 5.74
C GLN A 49 -26.10 7.34 5.49
N ALA A 50 -25.10 6.59 5.01
CA ALA A 50 -23.79 7.15 4.71
C ALA A 50 -23.84 8.04 3.46
N GLU A 51 -24.58 7.64 2.42
CA GLU A 51 -24.79 8.42 1.20
C GLU A 51 -25.48 9.74 1.54
N TRP A 52 -26.59 9.70 2.31
CA TRP A 52 -27.28 10.90 2.77
C TRP A 52 -26.34 11.87 3.48
N ALA A 53 -25.47 11.38 4.38
CA ALA A 53 -24.54 12.22 5.11
C ALA A 53 -23.51 12.90 4.20
N VAL A 54 -23.06 12.20 3.15
CA VAL A 54 -22.14 12.76 2.14
C VAL A 54 -22.86 13.77 1.24
N GLU A 55 -24.07 13.47 0.77
CA GLU A 55 -24.85 14.34 -0.11
C GLU A 55 -25.23 15.67 0.57
N ASN A 56 -25.48 15.63 1.88
CA ASN A 56 -25.78 16.81 2.69
C ASN A 56 -24.53 17.54 3.22
N GLY A 57 -23.33 17.15 2.78
CA GLY A 57 -22.09 17.87 3.05
C GLY A 57 -21.55 17.69 4.48
N TYR A 58 -22.00 16.67 5.22
CA TYR A 58 -21.42 16.36 6.53
C TYR A 58 -20.07 15.71 6.42
N TYR A 59 -19.82 14.99 5.33
CA TYR A 59 -18.56 14.32 5.02
C TYR A 59 -18.28 14.37 3.51
N ASP A 60 -17.02 14.10 3.15
CA ASP A 60 -16.61 14.17 1.75
C ASP A 60 -16.80 12.85 1.00
N ASN A 61 -16.72 11.71 1.68
CA ASN A 61 -16.62 10.41 1.01
C ASN A 61 -17.39 9.31 1.74
N LEU A 62 -17.88 8.34 0.94
CA LEU A 62 -18.31 7.03 1.42
C LEU A 62 -17.11 6.11 1.64
N GLY A 63 -17.17 5.30 2.70
CA GLY A 63 -16.23 4.23 2.95
C GLY A 63 -16.96 2.90 3.16
N PHE A 64 -16.42 1.82 2.60
CA PHE A 64 -16.92 0.47 2.81
C PHE A 64 -15.94 -0.34 3.68
N VAL A 65 -16.43 -0.93 4.77
CA VAL A 65 -15.63 -1.68 5.74
C VAL A 65 -15.61 -3.17 5.41
N PHE A 66 -14.42 -3.77 5.40
CA PHE A 66 -14.24 -5.22 5.25
C PHE A 66 -14.43 -5.92 6.61
N ALA A 67 -15.33 -6.90 6.66
CA ALA A 67 -15.85 -7.53 7.89
C ALA A 67 -15.62 -9.04 7.99
N ASP A 68 -14.66 -9.59 7.24
CA ASP A 68 -14.36 -11.04 7.19
C ASP A 68 -15.59 -11.91 6.82
N ASN A 69 -16.37 -11.44 5.88
CA ASN A 69 -17.62 -12.08 5.43
C ASN A 69 -17.53 -12.65 3.99
N GLY A 70 -16.33 -13.08 3.59
CA GLY A 70 -16.08 -13.63 2.26
C GLY A 70 -15.84 -12.57 1.18
N LEU A 71 -15.82 -11.27 1.54
CA LEU A 71 -15.44 -10.20 0.63
C LEU A 71 -13.97 -9.84 0.80
N VAL A 72 -13.26 -9.74 -0.30
CA VAL A 72 -11.85 -9.36 -0.38
C VAL A 72 -11.71 -8.09 -1.19
N GLY A 73 -10.95 -7.13 -0.69
CA GLY A 73 -10.60 -5.89 -1.38
C GLY A 73 -9.12 -5.86 -1.72
N ILE A 74 -8.80 -5.45 -2.94
CA ILE A 74 -7.44 -5.17 -3.40
C ILE A 74 -7.35 -3.68 -3.70
N ASP A 75 -6.35 -2.99 -3.16
CA ASP A 75 -6.02 -1.60 -3.44
C ASP A 75 -4.68 -1.52 -4.16
N ILE A 76 -4.66 -0.85 -5.29
CA ILE A 76 -3.46 -0.63 -6.11
C ILE A 76 -3.20 0.87 -6.15
N ASP A 77 -2.20 1.36 -5.41
CA ASP A 77 -1.90 2.79 -5.28
C ASP A 77 -1.55 3.47 -6.61
N ALA A 78 -0.77 2.78 -7.45
CA ALA A 78 -0.31 3.26 -8.76
C ALA A 78 -0.90 2.42 -9.90
N GLY A 79 -2.23 2.40 -10.01
CA GLY A 79 -2.96 1.69 -11.08
C GLY A 79 -2.86 2.40 -12.43
N PHE A 80 -2.67 3.73 -12.43
CA PHE A 80 -2.54 4.55 -13.63
C PHE A 80 -1.33 5.49 -13.52
N GLU A 81 -0.58 5.60 -14.62
CA GLU A 81 0.52 6.54 -14.82
C GLU A 81 0.30 7.26 -16.16
N ASP A 82 0.34 8.58 -16.16
CA ASP A 82 0.05 9.44 -17.34
C ASP A 82 -1.26 9.09 -18.07
N GLY A 83 -2.28 8.68 -17.29
CA GLY A 83 -3.58 8.28 -17.80
C GLY A 83 -3.65 6.85 -18.37
N LEU A 84 -2.55 6.15 -18.46
CA LEU A 84 -2.45 4.76 -18.92
C LEU A 84 -2.45 3.80 -17.73
N MET A 85 -3.11 2.66 -17.89
CA MET A 85 -3.09 1.60 -16.90
C MET A 85 -1.69 0.97 -16.81
N THR A 86 -1.18 0.82 -15.59
CA THR A 86 0.13 0.19 -15.38
C THR A 86 0.07 -1.34 -15.63
N PRO A 87 1.17 -1.96 -16.08
CA PRO A 87 1.20 -3.42 -16.30
C PRO A 87 0.80 -4.23 -15.05
N LEU A 88 1.19 -3.78 -13.86
CA LEU A 88 0.81 -4.40 -12.59
C LEU A 88 -0.72 -4.36 -12.39
N CYS A 89 -1.33 -3.20 -12.62
CA CYS A 89 -2.78 -3.05 -12.49
C CYS A 89 -3.53 -3.88 -13.52
N ALA A 90 -3.08 -3.90 -14.78
CA ALA A 90 -3.65 -4.71 -15.84
C ALA A 90 -3.58 -6.20 -15.54
N ASP A 91 -2.47 -6.67 -14.99
CA ASP A 91 -2.28 -8.07 -14.60
C ASP A 91 -3.28 -8.48 -13.51
N ILE A 92 -3.38 -7.72 -12.42
CA ILE A 92 -4.29 -8.03 -11.31
C ILE A 92 -5.75 -7.92 -11.76
N MET A 93 -6.13 -6.86 -12.48
CA MET A 93 -7.49 -6.69 -12.99
C MET A 93 -7.91 -7.84 -13.92
N THR A 94 -7.00 -8.27 -14.81
CA THR A 94 -7.27 -9.37 -15.75
C THR A 94 -7.41 -10.72 -15.04
N ALA A 95 -6.65 -10.94 -13.98
CA ALA A 95 -6.80 -12.14 -13.15
C ALA A 95 -8.12 -12.12 -12.37
N CYS A 96 -8.43 -11.00 -11.72
CA CYS A 96 -9.61 -10.89 -10.84
C CYS A 96 -10.93 -10.89 -11.61
N LYS A 97 -11.07 -10.16 -12.71
CA LYS A 97 -12.30 -10.00 -13.53
C LYS A 97 -13.54 -9.67 -12.71
N SER A 98 -13.38 -8.92 -11.63
CA SER A 98 -14.40 -8.59 -10.65
C SER A 98 -14.58 -7.08 -10.55
N TYR A 99 -15.59 -6.62 -9.78
CA TYR A 99 -15.87 -5.19 -9.64
C TYR A 99 -14.60 -4.39 -9.40
N THR A 100 -14.41 -3.39 -10.23
CA THR A 100 -13.23 -2.53 -10.23
C THR A 100 -13.63 -1.08 -10.40
N GLU A 101 -13.09 -0.20 -9.55
CA GLU A 101 -13.28 1.24 -9.62
C GLU A 101 -11.97 2.01 -9.52
N LYS A 102 -11.93 3.24 -10.04
CA LYS A 102 -10.83 4.18 -9.75
C LYS A 102 -10.89 4.64 -8.31
N SER A 103 -9.77 4.66 -7.64
CA SER A 103 -9.64 5.26 -6.31
C SER A 103 -9.91 6.77 -6.35
N ARG A 104 -10.07 7.37 -5.18
CA ARG A 104 -10.32 8.81 -5.03
C ARG A 104 -9.25 9.68 -5.71
N SER A 105 -7.98 9.29 -5.62
CA SER A 105 -6.87 10.03 -6.24
C SER A 105 -6.91 10.02 -7.77
N GLY A 106 -7.68 9.12 -8.38
CA GLY A 106 -7.72 8.88 -9.83
C GLY A 106 -6.51 8.11 -10.37
N ARG A 107 -5.50 7.84 -9.54
CA ARG A 107 -4.30 7.07 -9.91
C ARG A 107 -4.35 5.63 -9.44
N GLY A 108 -5.02 5.36 -8.33
CA GLY A 108 -5.19 4.02 -7.78
C GLY A 108 -6.43 3.31 -8.31
N VAL A 109 -6.54 2.03 -7.97
CA VAL A 109 -7.64 1.16 -8.35
C VAL A 109 -8.04 0.29 -7.16
N HIS A 110 -9.34 0.21 -6.90
CA HIS A 110 -9.91 -0.76 -5.97
C HIS A 110 -10.53 -1.91 -6.76
N ILE A 111 -10.29 -3.14 -6.34
CA ILE A 111 -10.93 -4.35 -6.88
C ILE A 111 -11.59 -5.08 -5.72
N LEU A 112 -12.85 -5.46 -5.86
CA LEU A 112 -13.58 -6.24 -4.88
C LEU A 112 -14.02 -7.56 -5.49
N LEU A 113 -13.78 -8.66 -4.78
CA LEU A 113 -14.15 -10.01 -5.21
C LEU A 113 -14.50 -10.88 -4.00
N ARG A 114 -15.16 -12.01 -4.24
CA ARG A 114 -15.47 -12.99 -3.19
C ARG A 114 -14.44 -14.10 -3.15
N GLY A 115 -14.11 -14.52 -1.92
CA GLY A 115 -13.23 -15.64 -1.64
C GLY A 115 -12.63 -15.54 -0.23
N SER A 116 -11.56 -16.28 0.01
CA SER A 116 -10.91 -16.40 1.31
C SER A 116 -9.46 -15.93 1.28
N LEU A 117 -9.04 -15.28 2.35
CA LEU A 117 -7.63 -14.96 2.61
C LEU A 117 -7.17 -15.64 3.90
N PRO A 118 -5.94 -16.18 3.97
CA PRO A 118 -5.40 -16.80 5.18
C PRO A 118 -4.98 -15.77 6.24
N PHE A 119 -5.11 -14.46 5.97
CA PHE A 119 -4.76 -13.36 6.87
C PHE A 119 -5.81 -12.24 6.75
N HIS A 120 -5.83 -11.29 7.70
CA HIS A 120 -6.81 -10.17 7.67
C HIS A 120 -6.50 -9.14 6.59
N GLY A 121 -5.22 -8.90 6.33
CA GLY A 121 -4.75 -8.00 5.29
C GLY A 121 -3.23 -7.92 5.25
N LYS A 122 -2.70 -7.60 4.09
CA LYS A 122 -1.27 -7.35 3.83
C LYS A 122 -1.11 -6.21 2.83
N ASN A 123 0.02 -5.53 2.91
CA ASN A 123 0.51 -4.62 1.87
C ASN A 123 1.88 -5.08 1.39
N ASN A 124 2.27 -4.64 0.20
CA ASN A 124 3.59 -4.88 -0.34
C ASN A 124 4.27 -3.59 -0.80
N LEU A 125 5.56 -3.68 -1.14
CA LEU A 125 6.35 -2.53 -1.57
C LEU A 125 6.03 -2.07 -3.01
N ALA A 126 5.28 -2.84 -3.78
CA ALA A 126 4.82 -2.46 -5.12
C ALA A 126 3.54 -1.60 -5.08
N GLY A 127 3.04 -1.24 -3.89
CA GLY A 127 1.83 -0.45 -3.72
C GLY A 127 0.56 -1.25 -3.97
N VAL A 128 0.59 -2.56 -3.70
CA VAL A 128 -0.60 -3.42 -3.69
C VAL A 128 -0.94 -3.78 -2.25
N GLU A 129 -2.17 -3.52 -1.87
CA GLU A 129 -2.74 -3.93 -0.58
C GLU A 129 -3.89 -4.92 -0.83
N ILE A 130 -4.06 -5.92 0.04
CA ILE A 130 -5.17 -6.87 -0.01
C ILE A 130 -5.74 -7.09 1.39
N TYR A 131 -7.08 -7.06 1.52
CA TYR A 131 -7.76 -7.11 2.81
C TYR A 131 -9.06 -7.91 2.75
N LYS A 132 -9.39 -8.62 3.83
CA LYS A 132 -10.71 -9.17 4.11
C LYS A 132 -11.34 -8.58 5.37
N ALA A 133 -10.55 -7.90 6.21
CA ALA A 133 -11.02 -7.35 7.49
C ALA A 133 -10.14 -6.19 7.97
N ARG A 134 -10.65 -5.44 8.97
CA ARG A 134 -9.93 -4.39 9.70
C ARG A 134 -9.47 -3.22 8.83
N ARG A 135 -10.10 -3.02 7.70
CA ARG A 135 -9.81 -1.96 6.73
C ARG A 135 -11.11 -1.42 6.17
N PHE A 136 -11.11 -0.19 5.70
CA PHE A 136 -12.16 0.33 4.83
C PHE A 136 -11.53 0.96 3.58
N PHE A 137 -12.25 0.92 2.48
CA PHE A 137 -11.90 1.63 1.25
C PHE A 137 -12.84 2.80 1.03
N ILE A 138 -12.32 3.91 0.54
CA ILE A 138 -13.13 5.02 0.04
C ILE A 138 -13.73 4.60 -1.29
N MET A 139 -15.05 4.41 -1.31
CA MET A 139 -15.76 4.01 -2.52
C MET A 139 -16.12 5.24 -3.34
N THR A 140 -15.83 5.17 -4.63
CA THR A 140 -15.99 6.32 -5.54
C THR A 140 -17.14 6.16 -6.52
N GLY A 141 -17.57 4.91 -6.78
CA GLY A 141 -18.51 4.59 -7.86
C GLY A 141 -17.93 4.79 -9.27
N LYS A 142 -16.68 5.22 -9.41
CA LYS A 142 -16.01 5.40 -10.70
C LYS A 142 -15.60 4.05 -11.28
N GLN A 143 -16.64 3.24 -11.57
CA GLN A 143 -16.49 1.90 -12.12
C GLN A 143 -15.65 1.89 -13.38
N LEU A 144 -14.80 0.87 -13.50
CA LEU A 144 -14.00 0.56 -14.68
C LEU A 144 -14.67 -0.58 -15.50
N ILE A 145 -13.88 -1.53 -16.00
CA ILE A 145 -14.34 -2.54 -16.98
C ILE A 145 -15.33 -3.54 -16.36
N PHE A 146 -15.11 -3.97 -15.11
CA PHE A 146 -15.87 -5.06 -14.49
C PHE A 146 -16.90 -4.48 -13.50
N PRO A 147 -18.22 -4.65 -13.77
CA PRO A 147 -19.27 -4.01 -12.97
C PRO A 147 -19.75 -4.85 -11.79
N THR A 148 -19.46 -6.15 -11.75
CA THR A 148 -20.01 -7.09 -10.77
C THR A 148 -18.92 -7.71 -9.91
N ILE A 149 -19.26 -7.95 -8.65
CA ILE A 149 -18.42 -8.75 -7.76
C ILE A 149 -18.63 -10.23 -8.09
N ILE A 150 -17.55 -10.96 -8.31
CA ILE A 150 -17.61 -12.41 -8.57
C ILE A 150 -16.82 -13.17 -7.50
N GLU A 151 -17.17 -14.43 -7.33
CA GLU A 151 -16.35 -15.37 -6.56
C GLU A 151 -15.20 -15.88 -7.44
N ASN A 152 -13.97 -15.67 -7.00
CA ASN A 152 -12.78 -16.07 -7.75
C ASN A 152 -11.59 -16.34 -6.81
N GLN A 153 -11.61 -17.53 -6.19
CA GLN A 153 -10.52 -17.94 -5.29
C GLN A 153 -9.19 -18.08 -6.01
N GLU A 154 -9.19 -18.58 -7.25
CA GLU A 154 -7.96 -18.75 -8.05
C GLU A 154 -7.24 -17.41 -8.29
N ALA A 155 -8.01 -16.34 -8.52
CA ALA A 155 -7.44 -15.01 -8.68
C ALA A 155 -6.86 -14.48 -7.37
N ILE A 156 -7.53 -14.72 -6.22
CA ILE A 156 -7.01 -14.35 -4.90
C ILE A 156 -5.69 -15.08 -4.65
N ASP A 157 -5.65 -16.39 -4.88
CA ASP A 157 -4.47 -17.22 -4.69
C ASP A 157 -3.33 -16.76 -5.61
N TYR A 158 -3.62 -16.45 -6.88
CA TYR A 158 -2.67 -15.89 -7.83
C TYR A 158 -2.06 -14.57 -7.34
N VAL A 159 -2.91 -13.64 -6.89
CA VAL A 159 -2.45 -12.33 -6.38
C VAL A 159 -1.62 -12.50 -5.12
N VAL A 160 -2.06 -13.36 -4.20
CA VAL A 160 -1.32 -13.66 -2.96
C VAL A 160 0.02 -14.32 -3.29
N GLU A 161 0.03 -15.30 -4.16
CA GLU A 161 1.26 -16.00 -4.55
C GLU A 161 2.25 -15.07 -5.25
N LYS A 162 1.79 -14.30 -6.20
CA LYS A 162 2.66 -13.46 -7.03
C LYS A 162 3.15 -12.22 -6.32
N TYR A 163 2.31 -11.59 -5.50
CA TYR A 163 2.59 -10.27 -4.92
C TYR A 163 2.82 -10.26 -3.41
N PHE A 164 2.41 -11.32 -2.68
CA PHE A 164 2.49 -11.37 -1.22
C PHE A 164 3.18 -12.61 -0.65
N LYS A 165 3.54 -13.58 -1.49
CA LYS A 165 4.33 -14.72 -1.04
C LYS A 165 5.70 -14.20 -0.61
N GLU A 166 6.04 -14.37 0.65
CA GLU A 166 7.42 -14.26 1.09
C GLU A 166 8.19 -15.36 0.35
N VAL A 167 9.21 -14.99 -0.40
CA VAL A 167 10.16 -15.98 -0.92
C VAL A 167 10.74 -16.66 0.30
N GLU A 168 10.43 -17.96 0.48
CA GLU A 168 10.93 -18.75 1.58
C GLU A 168 12.43 -18.54 1.70
N LYS A 169 12.84 -18.17 2.91
CA LYS A 169 14.23 -17.92 3.25
C LYS A 169 14.97 -19.25 3.29
N GLU A 170 15.89 -19.42 2.40
CA GLU A 170 17.15 -19.99 2.81
C GLU A 170 17.87 -18.90 3.61
N ASN A 171 17.88 -19.07 4.94
CA ASN A 171 18.54 -18.22 5.95
C ASN A 171 18.01 -16.78 6.16
N GLY A 172 17.07 -16.68 7.08
CA GLY A 172 16.93 -15.58 8.04
C GLY A 172 16.89 -14.15 7.52
N GLY A 173 15.78 -13.60 6.97
CA GLY A 173 15.65 -12.15 6.75
C GLY A 173 14.61 -11.71 5.70
N LYS A 174 13.80 -10.79 6.07
CA LYS A 174 12.60 -10.14 5.52
C LYS A 174 12.53 -9.90 4.00
N SER A 175 11.34 -10.16 3.44
CA SER A 175 10.75 -9.70 2.16
C SER A 175 11.65 -9.63 0.92
N ALA A 176 11.67 -10.69 0.10
CA ALA A 176 12.69 -10.89 -0.93
C ALA A 176 12.34 -10.47 -2.37
N LEU A 177 11.09 -10.10 -2.70
CA LEU A 177 10.77 -9.82 -4.12
C LEU A 177 11.21 -8.43 -4.59
N VAL A 178 11.11 -7.41 -3.75
CA VAL A 178 11.64 -6.07 -4.05
C VAL A 178 13.12 -5.97 -3.69
N GLN A 179 13.59 -6.71 -2.67
CA GLN A 179 15.01 -6.78 -2.33
C GLN A 179 15.88 -7.39 -3.43
N LYS A 180 15.36 -8.31 -4.25
CA LYS A 180 16.16 -8.96 -5.31
C LYS A 180 16.42 -8.09 -6.54
N ILE A 181 15.61 -7.06 -6.77
CA ILE A 181 15.77 -6.19 -7.94
C ILE A 181 16.59 -4.93 -7.61
N TYR A 182 16.47 -4.37 -6.39
CA TYR A 182 17.02 -3.04 -6.09
C TYR A 182 17.65 -2.87 -4.71
N ALA A 183 17.82 -3.93 -3.91
CA ALA A 183 18.57 -3.86 -2.66
C ALA A 183 19.90 -4.61 -2.77
N PRO A 184 20.96 -3.98 -3.27
CA PRO A 184 22.29 -4.52 -3.14
C PRO A 184 22.59 -4.74 -1.65
N LYS A 185 23.32 -5.82 -1.32
CA LYS A 185 23.79 -6.06 0.05
C LYS A 185 24.76 -4.95 0.42
N PHE A 186 24.32 -4.04 1.27
CA PHE A 186 25.19 -3.04 1.87
C PHE A 186 25.87 -3.64 3.08
N ASN A 187 27.18 -3.53 3.15
CA ASN A 187 27.93 -3.78 4.38
C ASN A 187 27.79 -2.57 5.30
N LYS A 188 27.84 -2.81 6.62
CA LYS A 188 27.82 -1.71 7.58
C LYS A 188 28.94 -0.71 7.26
N PRO A 189 28.67 0.60 7.21
CA PRO A 189 29.68 1.58 6.88
C PRO A 189 30.77 1.60 7.95
N GLU A 190 32.00 1.38 7.55
CA GLU A 190 33.17 1.54 8.40
C GLU A 190 33.84 2.89 8.08
N GLY A 191 34.02 3.72 9.12
CA GLY A 191 34.83 4.94 9.02
C GLY A 191 34.40 5.98 7.97
N GLY A 192 33.10 6.08 7.67
CA GLY A 192 32.56 7.09 6.76
C GLY A 192 32.75 6.82 5.27
N LYS A 193 33.36 5.70 4.89
CA LYS A 193 33.49 5.28 3.47
C LYS A 193 32.27 4.49 3.03
N ILE A 194 31.73 4.81 1.86
CA ILE A 194 30.74 3.95 1.18
C ILE A 194 31.49 2.69 0.73
N PRO A 195 31.05 1.47 1.15
CA PRO A 195 31.64 0.22 0.67
C PRO A 195 31.57 0.11 -0.86
N VAL A 196 32.33 -0.84 -1.41
CA VAL A 196 32.33 -1.10 -2.86
C VAL A 196 30.89 -1.09 -3.39
N ARG A 197 30.64 -0.19 -4.34
CA ARG A 197 29.31 0.01 -4.94
C ARG A 197 28.88 -1.29 -5.64
N PRO A 198 27.66 -1.76 -5.35
CA PRO A 198 27.11 -2.86 -6.09
C PRO A 198 26.77 -2.45 -7.54
N ASP A 199 26.68 -3.43 -8.44
CA ASP A 199 26.14 -3.20 -9.78
C ASP A 199 24.65 -2.91 -9.70
N TYR A 200 24.24 -1.71 -10.10
CA TYR A 200 22.84 -1.31 -10.16
C TYR A 200 22.28 -1.55 -11.57
N PRO A 201 21.14 -2.24 -11.70
CA PRO A 201 20.49 -2.39 -12.99
C PRO A 201 19.91 -1.06 -13.49
N PRO A 202 19.73 -0.89 -14.82
CA PRO A 202 19.05 0.27 -15.38
C PRO A 202 17.62 0.40 -14.84
N ILE A 203 17.21 1.63 -14.51
CA ILE A 203 15.91 1.96 -13.93
C ILE A 203 15.07 2.72 -14.97
N ALA A 204 13.95 2.12 -15.39
CA ALA A 204 13.02 2.73 -16.32
C ALA A 204 12.26 3.92 -15.68
N SER A 205 11.74 4.81 -16.53
CA SER A 205 11.14 6.08 -16.09
C SER A 205 10.01 5.94 -15.06
N GLY A 206 9.14 4.93 -15.17
CA GLY A 206 8.05 4.69 -14.20
C GLY A 206 8.48 4.09 -12.85
N GLY A 207 9.70 3.54 -12.74
CA GLY A 207 10.20 2.88 -11.53
C GLY A 207 11.19 3.70 -10.70
N ARG A 208 11.60 4.87 -11.15
CA ARG A 208 12.73 5.65 -10.56
C ARG A 208 12.53 5.99 -9.09
N ASN A 209 11.43 6.64 -8.76
CA ASN A 209 11.13 7.07 -7.40
C ASN A 209 11.05 5.85 -6.44
N LEU A 210 10.33 4.80 -6.84
CA LEU A 210 10.19 3.58 -6.05
C LEU A 210 11.55 2.89 -5.83
N SER A 211 12.35 2.75 -6.88
CA SER A 211 13.66 2.09 -6.81
C SER A 211 14.63 2.85 -5.92
N LEU A 212 14.68 4.19 -6.07
CA LEU A 212 15.54 5.03 -5.26
C LEU A 212 15.07 5.11 -3.80
N THR A 213 13.76 5.10 -3.55
CA THR A 213 13.21 5.02 -2.19
C THR A 213 13.55 3.68 -1.52
N SER A 214 13.45 2.57 -2.26
CA SER A 214 13.82 1.23 -1.76
C SER A 214 15.31 1.15 -1.43
N LEU A 215 16.17 1.72 -2.30
CA LEU A 215 17.60 1.82 -2.08
C LEU A 215 17.93 2.63 -0.82
N ALA A 216 17.32 3.81 -0.68
CA ALA A 216 17.45 4.66 0.50
C ALA A 216 17.05 3.95 1.79
N GLY A 217 15.94 3.21 1.76
CA GLY A 217 15.45 2.42 2.89
C GLY A 217 16.42 1.30 3.29
N ALA A 218 16.98 0.58 2.32
CA ALA A 218 17.97 -0.46 2.57
C ALA A 218 19.25 0.11 3.22
N MET A 219 19.73 1.25 2.72
CA MET A 219 20.90 1.95 3.29
C MET A 219 20.61 2.46 4.70
N HIS A 220 19.45 3.10 4.92
CA HIS A 220 19.05 3.59 6.24
C HIS A 220 18.97 2.46 7.28
N ASN A 221 18.36 1.34 6.93
CA ASN A 221 18.28 0.16 7.79
C ASN A 221 19.64 -0.49 8.07
N THR A 222 20.65 -0.25 7.23
CA THR A 222 22.02 -0.74 7.42
C THR A 222 22.88 0.26 8.22
N GLY A 223 22.34 1.46 8.54
CA GLY A 223 23.00 2.46 9.38
C GLY A 223 23.77 3.53 8.61
N TYR A 224 23.47 3.72 7.32
CA TYR A 224 24.02 4.85 6.55
C TYR A 224 23.42 6.18 7.02
N THR A 225 24.24 7.22 7.03
CA THR A 225 23.79 8.57 7.35
C THR A 225 22.97 9.18 6.20
N PRO A 226 22.10 10.17 6.45
CA PRO A 226 21.35 10.86 5.40
C PRO A 226 22.24 11.40 4.27
N ALA A 227 23.41 11.93 4.60
CA ALA A 227 24.38 12.44 3.61
C ALA A 227 24.93 11.31 2.71
N GLN A 228 25.23 10.15 3.28
CA GLN A 228 25.69 8.99 2.51
C GLN A 228 24.60 8.44 1.62
N ILE A 229 23.36 8.36 2.12
CA ILE A 229 22.18 7.93 1.36
C ILE A 229 21.98 8.88 0.16
N TYR A 230 21.94 10.18 0.41
CA TYR A 230 21.75 11.17 -0.66
C TYR A 230 22.84 11.10 -1.74
N ALA A 231 24.10 10.96 -1.34
CA ALA A 231 25.22 10.84 -2.27
C ALA A 231 25.09 9.59 -3.16
N GLU A 232 24.67 8.46 -2.61
CA GLU A 232 24.45 7.24 -3.37
C GLU A 232 23.24 7.31 -4.28
N LEU A 233 22.12 7.88 -3.81
CA LEU A 233 20.95 8.14 -4.64
C LEU A 233 21.30 9.01 -5.85
N LYS A 234 22.09 10.05 -5.64
CA LYS A 234 22.55 10.94 -6.72
C LYS A 234 23.38 10.19 -7.76
N PHE A 235 24.28 9.33 -7.32
CA PHE A 235 25.09 8.49 -8.22
C PHE A 235 24.20 7.54 -9.04
N VAL A 236 23.31 6.78 -8.38
CA VAL A 236 22.43 5.81 -9.06
C VAL A 236 21.46 6.52 -10.00
N ASN A 237 20.92 7.66 -9.60
CA ASN A 237 20.04 8.48 -10.43
C ASN A 237 20.73 8.92 -11.73
N MET A 238 21.95 9.39 -11.64
CA MET A 238 22.72 9.85 -12.82
C MET A 238 23.14 8.71 -13.74
N THR A 239 23.44 7.55 -13.19
CA THR A 239 24.01 6.43 -13.96
C THR A 239 22.94 5.43 -14.44
N GLN A 240 21.87 5.23 -13.70
CA GLN A 240 20.90 4.17 -13.97
C GLN A 240 19.49 4.67 -14.34
N CYS A 241 19.08 5.89 -13.95
CA CYS A 241 17.77 6.43 -14.27
C CYS A 241 17.76 7.15 -15.64
N LYS A 242 16.77 6.86 -16.48
CA LYS A 242 16.60 7.50 -17.79
C LYS A 242 15.13 7.94 -17.99
N PRO A 243 14.87 9.27 -18.02
CA PRO A 243 15.74 10.37 -17.60
C PRO A 243 15.97 10.36 -16.08
N PRO A 244 17.00 11.02 -15.55
CA PRO A 244 17.19 11.12 -14.10
C PRO A 244 16.10 11.97 -13.44
N LEU A 245 15.83 11.71 -12.16
CA LEU A 245 15.00 12.57 -11.30
C LEU A 245 15.73 13.88 -11.02
N ASP A 246 14.98 14.93 -10.67
CA ASP A 246 15.60 16.18 -10.21
C ASP A 246 16.18 16.05 -8.78
N ASP A 247 17.04 17.00 -8.43
CA ASP A 247 17.76 16.98 -7.15
C ASP A 247 16.81 17.15 -5.94
N ARG A 248 15.70 17.86 -6.12
CA ARG A 248 14.69 18.09 -5.10
C ARG A 248 13.92 16.81 -4.77
N GLU A 249 13.64 15.99 -5.78
CA GLU A 249 13.03 14.68 -5.58
C GLU A 249 13.95 13.74 -4.79
N LEU A 250 15.27 13.74 -5.07
CA LEU A 250 16.26 12.96 -4.32
C LEU A 250 16.37 13.38 -2.87
N GLN A 251 16.34 14.69 -2.60
CA GLN A 251 16.29 15.23 -1.23
C GLN A 251 15.02 14.77 -0.52
N THR A 252 13.86 14.87 -1.16
CA THR A 252 12.57 14.43 -0.62
C THR A 252 12.59 12.94 -0.26
N ILE A 253 13.14 12.08 -1.13
CA ILE A 253 13.30 10.64 -0.86
C ILE A 253 14.17 10.43 0.37
N THR A 254 15.33 11.09 0.43
CA THR A 254 16.28 10.96 1.54
C THR A 254 15.63 11.37 2.87
N GLU A 255 15.01 12.54 2.92
CA GLU A 255 14.32 13.05 4.11
C GLU A 255 13.17 12.15 4.55
N SER A 256 12.36 11.68 3.59
CA SER A 256 11.24 10.78 3.84
C SER A 256 11.68 9.50 4.54
N VAL A 257 12.74 8.86 4.05
CA VAL A 257 13.26 7.59 4.57
C VAL A 257 13.95 7.78 5.92
N THR A 258 14.72 8.85 6.09
CA THR A 258 15.52 9.07 7.31
C THR A 258 14.72 9.68 8.46
N ARG A 259 13.48 10.12 8.21
CA ARG A 259 12.56 10.61 9.26
C ARG A 259 12.13 9.49 10.23
N TYR A 260 12.15 8.23 9.80
CA TYR A 260 11.80 7.07 10.63
C TYR A 260 13.05 6.56 11.37
N ARG A 261 12.90 6.17 12.66
CA ARG A 261 13.99 5.50 13.38
C ARG A 261 14.35 4.19 12.68
N SER A 262 15.64 3.99 12.40
CA SER A 262 16.10 2.70 11.88
C SER A 262 15.77 1.57 12.84
N CYS A 263 15.29 0.43 12.33
CA CYS A 263 14.84 -0.72 13.11
C CYS A 263 15.97 -1.47 13.88
N LEU A 264 17.18 -0.90 13.92
CA LEU A 264 18.37 -1.51 14.57
C LEU A 264 18.42 -1.37 16.09
N LEU A 265 17.42 -0.77 16.76
CA LEU A 265 17.45 -0.49 18.21
C LEU A 265 16.72 -1.52 19.10
N TYR A 266 16.40 -2.72 18.60
CA TYR A 266 15.81 -3.77 19.44
C TYR A 266 16.69 -5.03 19.55
N THR A 267 17.95 -4.87 19.98
CA THR A 267 18.78 -5.95 20.51
C THR A 267 19.59 -5.46 21.71
N SER A 268 18.92 -4.80 22.66
CA SER A 268 19.46 -4.72 24.01
C SER A 268 18.66 -5.71 24.87
N PRO A 269 19.30 -6.68 25.55
CA PRO A 269 18.60 -7.52 26.51
C PRO A 269 18.00 -6.66 27.61
N SER A 270 16.75 -6.96 27.98
CA SER A 270 16.05 -6.31 29.08
C SER A 270 16.83 -6.49 30.38
N PRO A 271 16.99 -5.47 31.25
CA PRO A 271 17.68 -5.58 32.53
C PRO A 271 16.96 -6.42 33.59
N ARG A 272 16.04 -7.32 33.22
CA ARG A 272 15.22 -8.08 34.19
C ARG A 272 15.61 -9.53 34.41
N ASP A 273 16.65 -10.05 33.76
CA ASP A 273 17.07 -11.46 33.94
C ASP A 273 18.33 -11.62 34.82
N GLY A 274 18.43 -10.81 35.85
CA GLY A 274 19.56 -10.85 36.78
C GLY A 274 19.19 -10.57 38.22
N ALA A 275 18.27 -11.39 38.80
CA ALA A 275 18.14 -11.44 40.27
C ALA A 275 17.34 -12.68 40.69
N THR A 276 18.01 -13.84 40.77
CA THR A 276 17.65 -14.90 41.70
C THR A 276 18.93 -15.67 42.09
N SER A 277 19.42 -15.35 43.21
CA SER A 277 20.10 -16.30 44.17
C SER A 277 20.12 -15.66 45.53
#